data_9242672e58bec47a07be1c1be1b9b96e
#
_entry.id   9242672e58bec47a07be1c1be1b9b96e
#
_cell.length_a   1.000
_cell.length_b   1.000
_cell.length_c   1.000
_cell.angle_alpha   90.00
_cell.angle_beta   90.00
_cell.angle_gamma   90.00
#
_symmetry.space_group_name_H-M   'P 1'
#
loop_
_entity.id
_entity.type
_entity.pdbx_description
1 polymer ?
#
loop_
_entity_poly.entity_id
_entity_poly.type
_entity_poly.pdbx_seq_one_letter_code
_entity_poly.pdbx_strand_id
1 'polypeptide(L)'
;CDMNNIVVEWYEDKKNVDEMQNWNLALKEWEQSVIKFFPSGARILDIGCGLGREAFALSDLGYDVVGIDISKEVITQVKQLSTDKGCNISFYEYDGEHLNFSAGSFDVVLIWAQTFGLLYGNEFKKRYLSECKRVLKNGGLCSFSTHDYNYLMEHYPNCLDGQKFYPYANAEIYWEAFEVADLTKFASQAGLNVILCEKGNIYKPEDGTILHCLCRK
;
A
#
# COMPACT_ATOMS: atom_id res chain seq x y z
N CYS A 1 -13.38 11.17 -17.49
CA CYS A 1 -12.42 11.55 -16.44
C CYS A 1 -11.69 10.30 -16.03
N ASP A 2 -10.40 10.30 -16.15
CA ASP A 2 -9.58 9.18 -15.70
C ASP A 2 -9.52 9.24 -14.16
N MET A 3 -10.13 8.27 -13.49
CA MET A 3 -10.19 8.22 -12.01
C MET A 3 -8.78 8.19 -11.38
N ASN A 4 -7.79 7.67 -12.07
CA ASN A 4 -6.41 7.68 -11.58
C ASN A 4 -5.83 9.12 -11.48
N ASN A 5 -6.20 10.00 -12.41
CA ASN A 5 -5.79 11.40 -12.35
C ASN A 5 -6.37 12.13 -11.13
N ILE A 6 -7.60 11.82 -10.73
CA ILE A 6 -8.23 12.41 -9.54
C ILE A 6 -7.45 12.03 -8.27
N VAL A 7 -6.96 10.80 -8.18
CA VAL A 7 -6.13 10.35 -7.05
C VAL A 7 -4.82 11.13 -7.02
N VAL A 8 -4.16 11.31 -8.16
CA VAL A 8 -2.92 12.11 -8.25
C VAL A 8 -3.18 13.54 -7.78
N GLU A 9 -4.20 14.20 -8.33
CA GLU A 9 -4.55 15.59 -7.98
C GLU A 9 -4.82 15.75 -6.47
N TRP A 10 -5.51 14.79 -5.85
CA TRP A 10 -5.81 14.84 -4.42
C TRP A 10 -4.54 14.78 -3.55
N TYR A 11 -3.59 13.89 -3.89
CA TYR A 11 -2.33 13.76 -3.16
C TYR A 11 -1.29 14.84 -3.53
N GLU A 12 -1.50 15.61 -4.59
CA GLU A 12 -0.71 16.81 -4.90
C GLU A 12 -1.17 18.06 -4.10
N ASP A 13 -2.38 18.05 -3.53
CA ASP A 13 -2.85 19.15 -2.69
C ASP A 13 -2.08 19.18 -1.36
N LYS A 14 -1.29 20.23 -1.17
CA LYS A 14 -0.47 20.44 0.02
C LYS A 14 -1.27 20.34 1.31
N LYS A 15 -2.51 20.85 1.34
CA LYS A 15 -3.37 20.80 2.53
C LYS A 15 -3.67 19.36 2.93
N ASN A 16 -3.98 18.47 1.96
CA ASN A 16 -4.23 17.08 2.21
C ASN A 16 -2.97 16.35 2.71
N VAL A 17 -1.81 16.69 2.13
CA VAL A 17 -0.52 16.13 2.55
C VAL A 17 -0.15 16.59 3.96
N ASP A 18 -0.36 17.86 4.30
CA ASP A 18 -0.08 18.39 5.64
C ASP A 18 -0.94 17.69 6.73
N GLU A 19 -2.17 17.31 6.41
CA GLU A 19 -3.02 16.52 7.32
C GLU A 19 -2.44 15.11 7.61
N MET A 20 -1.74 14.51 6.66
CA MET A 20 -1.10 13.19 6.84
C MET A 20 0.02 13.21 7.89
N GLN A 21 0.62 14.34 8.18
CA GLN A 21 1.69 14.46 9.19
C GLN A 21 1.20 14.14 10.62
N ASN A 22 -0.09 14.23 10.87
CA ASN A 22 -0.70 13.94 12.18
C ASN A 22 -1.06 12.47 12.36
N TRP A 23 -0.81 11.61 11.39
CA TRP A 23 -1.13 10.20 11.48
C TRP A 23 -0.16 9.45 12.40
N ASN A 24 -0.69 8.43 13.07
CA ASN A 24 0.13 7.57 13.92
C ASN A 24 1.20 6.85 13.07
N LEU A 25 2.48 6.98 13.48
CA LEU A 25 3.64 6.43 12.76
C LEU A 25 3.96 4.98 13.14
N ALA A 26 3.28 4.37 14.10
CA ALA A 26 3.53 2.99 14.50
C ALA A 26 3.04 1.99 13.42
N LEU A 27 3.71 0.84 13.34
CA LEU A 27 3.20 -0.29 12.56
C LEU A 27 1.90 -0.83 13.15
N LYS A 28 0.97 -1.16 12.29
CA LYS A 28 -0.31 -1.77 12.66
C LYS A 28 -0.11 -3.22 13.10
N GLU A 29 -1.04 -3.76 13.88
CA GLU A 29 -0.95 -5.13 14.39
C GLU A 29 -0.76 -6.17 13.28
N TRP A 30 -1.56 -6.08 12.22
CA TRP A 30 -1.45 -6.99 11.09
C TRP A 30 -0.12 -6.85 10.34
N GLU A 31 0.42 -5.62 10.21
CA GLU A 31 1.74 -5.37 9.61
C GLU A 31 2.84 -6.05 10.42
N GLN A 32 2.78 -5.96 11.75
CA GLN A 32 3.71 -6.65 12.64
C GLN A 32 3.65 -8.18 12.50
N SER A 33 2.48 -8.74 12.19
CA SER A 33 2.33 -10.17 11.93
C SER A 33 2.96 -10.60 10.61
N VAL A 34 2.89 -9.73 9.60
CA VAL A 34 3.40 -10.01 8.25
C VAL A 34 4.93 -9.89 8.18
N ILE A 35 5.53 -8.93 8.86
CA ILE A 35 7.00 -8.76 8.84
C ILE A 35 7.77 -9.96 9.39
N LYS A 36 7.13 -10.83 10.15
CA LYS A 36 7.73 -12.09 10.63
C LYS A 36 8.13 -13.04 9.50
N PHE A 37 7.54 -12.87 8.31
CA PHE A 37 7.88 -13.62 7.10
C PHE A 37 9.04 -13.02 6.33
N PHE A 38 9.44 -11.78 6.62
CA PHE A 38 10.47 -11.08 5.86
C PHE A 38 11.85 -11.58 6.25
N PRO A 39 12.75 -11.79 5.27
CA PRO A 39 14.15 -12.06 5.56
C PRO A 39 14.77 -10.92 6.37
N SER A 40 15.66 -11.24 7.30
CA SER A 40 16.41 -10.24 8.05
C SER A 40 17.20 -9.35 7.09
N GLY A 41 17.13 -8.02 7.28
CA GLY A 41 17.81 -7.06 6.42
C GLY A 41 17.29 -7.02 4.98
N ALA A 42 16.08 -7.52 4.73
CA ALA A 42 15.48 -7.54 3.39
C ALA A 42 15.48 -6.16 2.76
N ARG A 43 15.69 -6.12 1.45
CA ARG A 43 15.47 -4.91 0.64
C ARG A 43 14.01 -4.83 0.24
N ILE A 44 13.35 -3.77 0.68
CA ILE A 44 11.90 -3.57 0.61
C ILE A 44 11.57 -2.38 -0.30
N LEU A 45 10.65 -2.59 -1.24
CA LEU A 45 10.00 -1.51 -1.98
C LEU A 45 8.66 -1.20 -1.33
N ASP A 46 8.49 0.01 -0.83
CA ASP A 46 7.25 0.53 -0.25
C ASP A 46 6.53 1.42 -1.26
N ILE A 47 5.45 0.91 -1.83
CA ILE A 47 4.68 1.58 -2.89
C ILE A 47 3.51 2.34 -2.28
N GLY A 48 3.38 3.64 -2.65
CA GLY A 48 2.45 4.55 -2.01
C GLY A 48 2.93 4.89 -0.60
N CYS A 49 4.22 5.16 -0.46
CA CYS A 49 4.88 5.33 0.84
C CYS A 49 4.38 6.54 1.64
N GLY A 50 3.65 7.45 1.02
CA GLY A 50 3.16 8.64 1.69
C GLY A 50 4.27 9.39 2.42
N LEU A 51 3.98 9.84 3.63
CA LEU A 51 4.97 10.52 4.48
C LEU A 51 5.88 9.55 5.28
N GLY A 52 5.95 8.29 4.83
CA GLY A 52 6.96 7.33 5.28
C GLY A 52 6.65 6.59 6.58
N ARG A 53 5.38 6.51 7.01
CA ARG A 53 4.99 5.81 8.24
C ARG A 53 5.64 4.42 8.35
N GLU A 54 5.34 3.55 7.40
CA GLU A 54 5.90 2.20 7.35
C GLU A 54 7.38 2.18 6.97
N ALA A 55 7.81 3.06 6.07
CA ALA A 55 9.20 3.11 5.63
C ALA A 55 10.16 3.42 6.79
N PHE A 56 9.84 4.42 7.62
CA PHE A 56 10.65 4.73 8.80
C PHE A 56 10.62 3.59 9.82
N ALA A 57 9.45 3.04 10.12
CA ALA A 57 9.33 1.94 11.07
C ALA A 57 10.11 0.69 10.63
N LEU A 58 10.07 0.35 9.35
CA LEU A 58 10.82 -0.78 8.79
C LEU A 58 12.33 -0.52 8.78
N SER A 59 12.74 0.71 8.45
CA SER A 59 14.15 1.10 8.51
C SER A 59 14.71 1.00 9.93
N ASP A 60 13.94 1.40 10.95
CA ASP A 60 14.32 1.27 12.36
C ASP A 60 14.47 -0.20 12.80
N LEU A 61 13.78 -1.11 12.13
CA LEU A 61 13.91 -2.57 12.32
C LEU A 61 15.07 -3.19 11.55
N GLY A 62 15.85 -2.38 10.82
CA GLY A 62 17.05 -2.81 10.09
C GLY A 62 16.81 -3.29 8.66
N TYR A 63 15.67 -2.98 8.06
CA TYR A 63 15.40 -3.24 6.64
C TYR A 63 15.99 -2.13 5.75
N ASP A 64 16.40 -2.51 4.52
CA ASP A 64 16.82 -1.57 3.47
C ASP A 64 15.57 -1.14 2.67
N VAL A 65 15.04 0.04 2.95
CA VAL A 65 13.76 0.50 2.41
C VAL A 65 13.95 1.52 1.29
N VAL A 66 13.21 1.33 0.20
CA VAL A 66 13.01 2.31 -0.87
C VAL A 66 11.52 2.64 -0.91
N GLY A 67 11.15 3.91 -0.79
CA GLY A 67 9.77 4.38 -0.89
C GLY A 67 9.50 5.05 -2.24
N ILE A 68 8.33 4.78 -2.81
CA ILE A 68 7.84 5.49 -3.99
C ILE A 68 6.41 5.98 -3.80
N ASP A 69 6.11 7.13 -4.38
CA ASP A 69 4.77 7.71 -4.38
C ASP A 69 4.52 8.46 -5.70
N ILE A 70 3.26 8.63 -6.07
CA ILE A 70 2.85 9.35 -7.28
C ILE A 70 2.91 10.86 -7.10
N SER A 71 2.88 11.34 -5.86
CA SER A 71 2.84 12.75 -5.53
C SER A 71 4.23 13.34 -5.33
N LYS A 72 4.59 14.32 -6.15
CA LYS A 72 5.81 15.09 -6.01
C LYS A 72 5.86 15.84 -4.68
N GLU A 73 4.72 16.37 -4.23
CA GLU A 73 4.60 17.08 -2.94
C GLU A 73 4.92 16.15 -1.78
N VAL A 74 4.30 14.95 -1.77
CA VAL A 74 4.55 13.90 -0.77
C VAL A 74 6.05 13.52 -0.75
N ILE A 75 6.65 13.28 -1.91
CA ILE A 75 8.07 12.91 -2.01
C ILE A 75 8.98 14.03 -1.51
N THR A 76 8.63 15.28 -1.79
CA THR A 76 9.40 16.43 -1.28
C THR A 76 9.37 16.47 0.25
N GLN A 77 8.18 16.31 0.85
CA GLN A 77 8.03 16.35 2.30
C GLN A 77 8.68 15.13 3.00
N VAL A 78 8.51 13.92 2.47
CA VAL A 78 9.09 12.72 3.10
C VAL A 78 10.62 12.72 3.04
N LYS A 79 11.23 13.28 1.99
CA LYS A 79 12.69 13.49 1.91
C LYS A 79 13.16 14.43 3.00
N GLN A 80 12.43 15.53 3.24
CA GLN A 80 12.77 16.45 4.32
C GLN A 80 12.66 15.76 5.68
N LEU A 81 11.56 15.04 5.93
CA LEU A 81 11.38 14.26 7.16
C LEU A 81 12.49 13.23 7.37
N SER A 82 12.94 12.55 6.30
CA SER A 82 14.04 11.60 6.36
C SER A 82 15.35 12.26 6.78
N THR A 83 15.63 13.45 6.21
CA THR A 83 16.80 14.24 6.57
C THR A 83 16.75 14.68 8.04
N ASP A 84 15.61 15.18 8.49
CA ASP A 84 15.42 15.67 9.86
C ASP A 84 15.55 14.54 10.89
N LYS A 85 15.16 13.32 10.51
CA LYS A 85 15.30 12.12 11.34
C LYS A 85 16.71 11.49 11.27
N GLY A 86 17.57 11.95 10.36
CA GLY A 86 18.88 11.34 10.12
C GLY A 86 18.79 9.93 9.52
N CYS A 87 17.68 9.62 8.83
CA CYS A 87 17.47 8.33 8.17
C CYS A 87 18.08 8.33 6.77
N ASN A 88 18.53 7.15 6.31
CA ASN A 88 19.09 6.97 4.96
C ASN A 88 18.13 6.13 4.10
N ILE A 89 16.90 6.64 3.90
CA ILE A 89 15.89 5.99 3.06
C ILE A 89 15.81 6.74 1.74
N SER A 90 15.81 6.01 0.63
CA SER A 90 15.63 6.58 -0.70
C SER A 90 14.15 6.70 -1.05
N PHE A 91 13.71 7.90 -1.44
CA PHE A 91 12.34 8.16 -1.86
C PHE A 91 12.31 8.72 -3.29
N TYR A 92 11.40 8.20 -4.13
CA TYR A 92 11.27 8.59 -5.53
C TYR A 92 9.81 8.81 -5.92
N GLU A 93 9.58 9.83 -6.75
CA GLU A 93 8.34 9.98 -7.51
C GLU A 93 8.29 8.92 -8.62
N TYR A 94 7.09 8.41 -8.93
CA TYR A 94 6.86 7.52 -10.07
C TYR A 94 5.50 7.82 -10.72
N ASP A 95 5.26 7.27 -11.90
CA ASP A 95 4.07 7.58 -12.72
C ASP A 95 2.78 6.85 -12.30
N GLY A 96 2.82 6.00 -11.28
CA GLY A 96 1.69 5.21 -10.82
C GLY A 96 1.48 3.89 -11.57
N GLU A 97 2.25 3.63 -12.63
CA GLU A 97 2.11 2.43 -13.47
C GLU A 97 3.38 1.59 -13.58
N HIS A 98 4.52 2.23 -13.77
CA HIS A 98 5.78 1.58 -14.09
C HIS A 98 6.75 1.62 -12.91
N LEU A 99 7.21 0.45 -12.49
CA LEU A 99 8.26 0.35 -11.49
C LEU A 99 9.63 0.42 -12.16
N ASN A 100 10.26 1.61 -12.14
CA ASN A 100 11.54 1.88 -12.79
C ASN A 100 12.74 1.23 -12.05
N PHE A 101 12.60 -0.06 -11.77
CA PHE A 101 13.63 -0.90 -11.14
C PHE A 101 13.89 -2.13 -12.00
N SER A 102 15.11 -2.64 -11.94
CA SER A 102 15.47 -3.89 -12.62
C SER A 102 14.68 -5.07 -12.06
N ALA A 103 14.45 -6.09 -12.87
CA ALA A 103 13.88 -7.35 -12.42
C ALA A 103 14.73 -7.94 -11.28
N GLY A 104 14.07 -8.49 -10.27
CA GLY A 104 14.78 -9.14 -9.16
C GLY A 104 15.56 -8.18 -8.25
N SER A 105 15.12 -6.93 -8.09
CA SER A 105 15.79 -5.92 -7.26
C SER A 105 15.44 -5.98 -5.78
N PHE A 106 14.30 -6.55 -5.41
CA PHE A 106 13.74 -6.50 -4.06
C PHE A 106 13.44 -7.89 -3.49
N ASP A 107 13.63 -8.02 -2.19
CA ASP A 107 13.21 -9.20 -1.43
C ASP A 107 11.72 -9.12 -1.09
N VAL A 108 11.20 -7.91 -0.88
CA VAL A 108 9.81 -7.65 -0.50
C VAL A 108 9.28 -6.42 -1.25
N VAL A 109 8.03 -6.50 -1.69
CA VAL A 109 7.26 -5.36 -2.22
C VAL A 109 6.01 -5.18 -1.37
N LEU A 110 5.75 -3.95 -0.92
CA LEU A 110 4.60 -3.56 -0.11
C LEU A 110 3.68 -2.62 -0.90
N ILE A 111 2.38 -2.87 -0.80
CA ILE A 111 1.31 -1.94 -1.18
C ILE A 111 0.39 -1.85 0.05
N TRP A 112 0.85 -1.15 1.07
CA TRP A 112 0.17 -1.05 2.37
C TRP A 112 -0.75 0.17 2.47
N ALA A 113 -1.29 0.42 3.63
CA ALA A 113 -2.24 1.51 3.90
C ALA A 113 -3.43 1.54 2.92
N GLN A 114 -3.91 0.36 2.50
CA GLN A 114 -5.03 0.14 1.59
C GLN A 114 -4.84 0.78 0.19
N THR A 115 -3.63 1.16 -0.17
CA THR A 115 -3.28 1.80 -1.45
C THR A 115 -3.74 0.97 -2.66
N PHE A 116 -3.80 -0.35 -2.52
CA PHE A 116 -4.30 -1.23 -3.59
C PHE A 116 -5.74 -0.89 -4.01
N GLY A 117 -6.57 -0.38 -3.10
CA GLY A 117 -7.93 0.09 -3.40
C GLY A 117 -8.02 1.38 -4.23
N LEU A 118 -6.90 2.05 -4.46
CA LEU A 118 -6.79 3.22 -5.34
C LEU A 118 -6.31 2.86 -6.77
N LEU A 119 -6.00 1.59 -7.02
CA LEU A 119 -5.65 1.08 -8.35
C LEU A 119 -6.93 0.67 -9.08
N TYR A 120 -7.55 1.61 -9.78
CA TYR A 120 -8.84 1.36 -10.43
C TYR A 120 -8.72 0.50 -11.70
N GLY A 121 -9.66 -0.44 -11.84
CA GLY A 121 -9.76 -1.35 -12.98
C GLY A 121 -9.02 -2.68 -12.77
N ASN A 122 -9.72 -3.78 -13.12
CA ASN A 122 -9.22 -5.14 -12.88
C ASN A 122 -7.95 -5.47 -13.68
N GLU A 123 -7.91 -5.05 -14.94
CA GLU A 123 -6.74 -5.27 -15.80
C GLU A 123 -5.54 -4.45 -15.33
N PHE A 124 -5.78 -3.25 -14.81
CA PHE A 124 -4.73 -2.42 -14.22
C PHE A 124 -4.13 -3.08 -12.96
N LYS A 125 -4.97 -3.54 -12.03
CA LYS A 125 -4.52 -4.26 -10.83
C LYS A 125 -3.66 -5.48 -11.17
N LYS A 126 -4.10 -6.26 -12.15
CA LYS A 126 -3.37 -7.45 -12.62
C LYS A 126 -2.00 -7.09 -13.20
N ARG A 127 -1.92 -6.10 -14.07
CA ARG A 127 -0.65 -5.62 -14.63
C ARG A 127 0.26 -5.09 -13.53
N TYR A 128 -0.30 -4.35 -12.59
CA TYR A 128 0.44 -3.77 -11.48
C TYR A 128 1.07 -4.84 -10.57
N LEU A 129 0.32 -5.86 -10.19
CA LEU A 129 0.87 -7.01 -9.44
C LEU A 129 1.90 -7.80 -10.26
N SER A 130 1.76 -7.85 -11.59
CA SER A 130 2.76 -8.46 -12.46
C SER A 130 4.07 -7.65 -12.47
N GLU A 131 4.00 -6.32 -12.43
CA GLU A 131 5.18 -5.45 -12.24
C GLU A 131 5.82 -5.65 -10.86
N CYS A 132 5.02 -5.76 -9.79
CA CYS A 132 5.53 -6.12 -8.46
C CYS A 132 6.29 -7.45 -8.49
N LYS A 133 5.71 -8.46 -9.16
CA LYS A 133 6.36 -9.76 -9.36
C LYS A 133 7.67 -9.63 -10.15
N ARG A 134 7.71 -8.79 -11.17
CA ARG A 134 8.91 -8.59 -12.00
C ARG A 134 10.09 -8.07 -11.17
N VAL A 135 9.86 -7.05 -10.34
CA VAL A 135 10.92 -6.44 -9.52
C VAL A 135 11.32 -7.28 -8.32
N LEU A 136 10.51 -8.27 -7.92
CA LEU A 136 10.85 -9.22 -6.88
C LEU A 136 11.91 -10.23 -7.34
N LYS A 137 12.84 -10.54 -6.44
CA LYS A 137 13.72 -11.71 -6.54
C LYS A 137 12.89 -13.00 -6.54
N ASN A 138 13.44 -14.09 -7.07
CA ASN A 138 12.81 -15.40 -6.95
C ASN A 138 12.62 -15.76 -5.46
N GLY A 139 11.41 -16.20 -5.11
CA GLY A 139 11.03 -16.45 -3.71
C GLY A 139 10.71 -15.20 -2.90
N GLY A 140 10.81 -14.01 -3.50
CA GLY A 140 10.47 -12.74 -2.86
C GLY A 140 8.98 -12.63 -2.53
N LEU A 141 8.65 -11.72 -1.62
CA LEU A 141 7.31 -11.56 -1.05
C LEU A 141 6.63 -10.28 -1.54
N CYS A 142 5.34 -10.37 -1.85
CA CYS A 142 4.47 -9.22 -2.09
C CYS A 142 3.38 -9.19 -1.02
N SER A 143 3.26 -8.08 -0.32
CA SER A 143 2.22 -7.86 0.69
C SER A 143 1.41 -6.63 0.33
N PHE A 144 0.09 -6.77 0.31
CA PHE A 144 -0.82 -5.65 0.04
C PHE A 144 -2.06 -5.71 0.91
N SER A 145 -2.65 -4.54 1.17
CA SER A 145 -3.83 -4.39 2.01
C SER A 145 -4.93 -3.59 1.33
N THR A 146 -6.16 -3.86 1.75
CA THR A 146 -7.36 -3.22 1.23
C THR A 146 -8.38 -3.01 2.33
N HIS A 147 -9.38 -2.17 2.06
CA HIS A 147 -10.58 -2.16 2.88
C HIS A 147 -11.35 -3.48 2.76
N ASP A 148 -11.90 -3.94 3.89
CA ASP A 148 -12.77 -5.13 3.95
C ASP A 148 -14.20 -4.73 3.61
N TYR A 149 -14.71 -5.22 2.48
CA TYR A 149 -16.07 -4.94 2.02
C TYR A 149 -17.13 -5.33 3.04
N ASN A 150 -17.00 -6.49 3.67
CA ASN A 150 -17.99 -6.99 4.63
C ASN A 150 -18.01 -6.11 5.89
N TYR A 151 -16.85 -5.68 6.38
CA TYR A 151 -16.76 -4.76 7.51
C TYR A 151 -17.42 -3.41 7.19
N LEU A 152 -17.13 -2.85 6.01
CA LEU A 152 -17.73 -1.57 5.60
C LEU A 152 -19.24 -1.67 5.43
N MET A 153 -19.76 -2.76 4.87
CA MET A 153 -21.22 -2.98 4.74
C MET A 153 -21.91 -3.09 6.08
N GLU A 154 -21.27 -3.71 7.07
CA GLU A 154 -21.82 -3.85 8.42
C GLU A 154 -21.85 -2.53 9.18
N HIS A 155 -20.79 -1.72 9.08
CA HIS A 155 -20.59 -0.53 9.90
C HIS A 155 -20.94 0.78 9.16
N TYR A 156 -20.82 0.81 7.85
CA TYR A 156 -20.99 2.00 7.01
C TYR A 156 -21.80 1.70 5.72
N PRO A 157 -22.99 1.09 5.80
CA PRO A 157 -23.71 0.60 4.62
C PRO A 157 -24.10 1.70 3.63
N ASN A 158 -24.26 2.94 4.09
CA ASN A 158 -24.62 4.07 3.24
C ASN A 158 -23.43 4.66 2.44
N CYS A 159 -22.20 4.23 2.75
CA CYS A 159 -21.01 4.72 2.07
C CYS A 159 -20.68 3.91 0.80
N LEU A 160 -21.29 2.74 0.63
CA LEU A 160 -21.02 1.82 -0.47
C LEU A 160 -22.25 1.77 -1.39
N ASP A 161 -22.35 2.68 -2.31
CA ASP A 161 -23.47 2.82 -3.26
C ASP A 161 -23.56 1.64 -4.26
N GLY A 162 -23.62 0.42 -3.74
CA GLY A 162 -23.75 -0.84 -4.48
C GLY A 162 -22.55 -1.24 -5.34
N GLN A 163 -21.44 -0.49 -5.33
CA GLN A 163 -20.30 -0.65 -6.24
C GLN A 163 -18.98 -1.02 -5.57
N LYS A 164 -18.97 -1.41 -4.29
CA LYS A 164 -17.74 -1.69 -3.53
C LYS A 164 -16.75 -0.51 -3.42
N PHE A 165 -17.21 0.72 -3.61
CA PHE A 165 -16.43 1.93 -3.46
C PHE A 165 -16.82 2.70 -2.20
N TYR A 166 -15.84 2.99 -1.38
CA TYR A 166 -15.99 3.77 -0.15
C TYR A 166 -15.51 5.21 -0.39
N PRO A 167 -16.39 6.23 -0.21
CA PRO A 167 -16.00 7.62 -0.38
C PRO A 167 -15.04 8.06 0.74
N TYR A 168 -14.00 8.77 0.35
CA TYR A 168 -13.00 9.34 1.23
C TYR A 168 -12.82 10.84 0.90
N ALA A 169 -12.30 11.62 1.85
CA ALA A 169 -12.04 13.04 1.65
C ALA A 169 -13.25 13.81 1.07
N ASN A 170 -14.41 13.72 1.75
CA ASN A 170 -15.67 14.33 1.30
C ASN A 170 -16.16 13.85 -0.09
N ALA A 171 -15.88 12.59 -0.42
CA ALA A 171 -16.18 11.96 -1.71
C ALA A 171 -15.37 12.52 -2.89
N GLU A 172 -14.21 13.11 -2.65
CA GLU A 172 -13.29 13.54 -3.71
C GLU A 172 -12.56 12.35 -4.33
N ILE A 173 -12.24 11.33 -3.54
CA ILE A 173 -11.70 10.05 -4.00
C ILE A 173 -12.47 8.87 -3.39
N TYR A 174 -12.34 7.70 -4.01
CA TYR A 174 -13.02 6.49 -3.59
C TYR A 174 -12.02 5.35 -3.40
N TRP A 175 -12.10 4.69 -2.25
CA TRP A 175 -11.39 3.44 -2.00
C TRP A 175 -12.26 2.27 -2.48
N GLU A 176 -11.72 1.43 -3.33
CA GLU A 176 -12.36 0.16 -3.63
C GLU A 176 -12.19 -0.80 -2.45
N ALA A 177 -13.29 -1.45 -2.07
CA ALA A 177 -13.30 -2.47 -1.01
C ALA A 177 -13.40 -3.86 -1.63
N PHE A 178 -12.86 -4.87 -0.95
CA PHE A 178 -12.71 -6.22 -1.49
C PHE A 178 -13.18 -7.28 -0.50
N GLU A 179 -13.36 -8.48 -1.03
CA GLU A 179 -13.45 -9.72 -0.27
C GLU A 179 -12.16 -10.53 -0.44
N VAL A 180 -11.91 -11.48 0.46
CA VAL A 180 -10.72 -12.36 0.40
C VAL A 180 -10.58 -13.04 -0.96
N ALA A 181 -11.70 -13.51 -1.54
CA ALA A 181 -11.71 -14.16 -2.84
C ALA A 181 -11.23 -13.25 -3.97
N ASP A 182 -11.54 -11.95 -3.92
CA ASP A 182 -11.10 -10.96 -4.91
C ASP A 182 -9.56 -10.84 -4.89
N LEU A 183 -8.98 -10.65 -3.69
CA LEU A 183 -7.53 -10.48 -3.54
C LEU A 183 -6.76 -11.73 -3.95
N THR A 184 -7.24 -12.89 -3.56
CA THR A 184 -6.66 -14.18 -3.95
C THR A 184 -6.67 -14.35 -5.47
N LYS A 185 -7.77 -13.96 -6.12
CA LYS A 185 -7.90 -14.02 -7.58
C LYS A 185 -6.90 -13.09 -8.27
N PHE A 186 -6.78 -11.83 -7.85
CA PHE A 186 -5.82 -10.88 -8.42
C PHE A 186 -4.37 -11.38 -8.28
N ALA A 187 -3.99 -11.86 -7.11
CA ALA A 187 -2.67 -12.41 -6.87
C ALA A 187 -2.38 -13.61 -7.78
N SER A 188 -3.30 -14.56 -7.86
CA SER A 188 -3.16 -15.76 -8.70
C SER A 188 -3.09 -15.41 -10.19
N GLN A 189 -3.90 -14.47 -10.68
CA GLN A 189 -3.88 -14.02 -12.06
C GLN A 189 -2.57 -13.30 -12.44
N ALA A 190 -1.90 -12.67 -11.48
CA ALA A 190 -0.56 -12.11 -11.67
C ALA A 190 0.55 -13.16 -11.55
N GLY A 191 0.21 -14.42 -11.29
CA GLY A 191 1.16 -15.52 -11.13
C GLY A 191 1.94 -15.46 -9.81
N LEU A 192 1.34 -14.89 -8.76
CA LEU A 192 1.84 -14.92 -7.40
C LEU A 192 1.17 -16.05 -6.62
N ASN A 193 1.95 -16.72 -5.76
CA ASN A 193 1.46 -17.78 -4.90
C ASN A 193 1.01 -17.21 -3.56
N VAL A 194 -0.28 -17.28 -3.25
CA VAL A 194 -0.83 -16.77 -2.00
C VAL A 194 -0.37 -17.64 -0.83
N ILE A 195 0.28 -17.01 0.17
CA ILE A 195 0.67 -17.63 1.44
C ILE A 195 -0.47 -17.49 2.45
N LEU A 196 -0.99 -16.28 2.59
CA LEU A 196 -2.16 -15.98 3.40
C LEU A 196 -2.95 -14.81 2.81
N CYS A 197 -4.25 -14.82 3.02
CA CYS A 197 -5.13 -13.70 2.70
C CYS A 197 -6.26 -13.71 3.74
N GLU A 198 -6.29 -12.71 4.60
CA GLU A 198 -7.12 -12.72 5.79
C GLU A 198 -7.47 -11.32 6.28
N LYS A 199 -8.37 -11.25 7.26
CA LYS A 199 -8.65 -10.02 8.01
C LYS A 199 -7.51 -9.71 8.96
N GLY A 200 -7.22 -8.41 9.12
CA GLY A 200 -6.25 -7.91 10.07
C GLY A 200 -6.82 -6.76 10.88
N ASN A 201 -6.42 -6.67 12.15
CA ASN A 201 -6.76 -5.54 13.00
C ASN A 201 -5.82 -4.37 12.73
N ILE A 202 -6.35 -3.14 12.78
CA ILE A 202 -5.51 -1.94 12.62
C ILE A 202 -4.62 -1.81 13.84
N TYR A 203 -5.14 -1.42 14.99
CA TYR A 203 -4.41 -1.40 16.26
C TYR A 203 -5.12 -2.25 17.32
N LYS A 204 -6.43 -2.09 17.43
CA LYS A 204 -7.31 -2.82 18.34
C LYS A 204 -8.53 -3.31 17.55
N PRO A 205 -9.23 -4.34 18.00
CA PRO A 205 -10.44 -4.83 17.34
C PRO A 205 -11.48 -3.75 17.08
N GLU A 206 -11.65 -2.80 18.01
CA GLU A 206 -12.59 -1.68 17.90
C GLU A 206 -12.19 -0.63 16.86
N ASP A 207 -10.93 -0.59 16.41
CA ASP A 207 -10.46 0.32 15.36
C ASP A 207 -10.88 -0.15 13.95
N GLY A 208 -11.44 -1.35 13.86
CA GLY A 208 -11.89 -1.95 12.63
C GLY A 208 -10.92 -2.94 12.01
N THR A 209 -11.37 -3.57 10.94
CA THR A 209 -10.60 -4.57 10.20
C THR A 209 -10.35 -4.15 8.77
N ILE A 210 -9.22 -4.61 8.25
CA ILE A 210 -8.86 -4.54 6.83
C ILE A 210 -8.62 -5.95 6.31
N LEU A 211 -8.47 -6.09 5.01
CA LEU A 211 -7.94 -7.31 4.40
C LEU A 211 -6.47 -7.13 4.04
N HIS A 212 -5.69 -8.17 4.22
CA HIS A 212 -4.31 -8.20 3.72
C HIS A 212 -3.98 -9.55 3.07
N CYS A 213 -3.13 -9.49 2.08
CA CYS A 213 -2.70 -10.64 1.30
C CYS A 213 -1.18 -10.67 1.25
N LEU A 214 -0.57 -11.80 1.59
CA LEU A 214 0.85 -12.06 1.47
C LEU A 214 1.06 -13.15 0.43
N CYS A 215 1.88 -12.85 -0.57
CA CYS A 215 2.15 -13.71 -1.70
C CYS A 215 3.66 -13.93 -1.89
N ARG A 216 4.00 -15.01 -2.59
CA ARG A 216 5.37 -15.35 -2.99
C ARG A 216 5.49 -15.42 -4.52
N LYS A 217 6.58 -14.84 -5.05
CA LYS A 217 6.99 -15.03 -6.44
C LYS A 217 7.49 -16.43 -6.68
#